data_a7908a81924d029817c5077ba22059ed
#
_entry.id   a7908a81924d029817c5077ba22059ed
#
_cell.length_a   1.000
_cell.length_b   1.000
_cell.length_c   1.000
_cell.angle_alpha   90.00
_cell.angle_beta   90.00
_cell.angle_gamma   90.00
#
_symmetry.space_group_name_H-M   'P 1'
#
loop_
_entity.id
_entity.type
_entity.pdbx_description
1 polymer ?
#
loop_
_entity_poly.entity_id
_entity_poly.type
_entity_poly.pdbx_seq_one_letter_code
_entity_poly.pdbx_strand_id
1 'polypeptide(L)' 'MDTTTTYDLISSFNEIHGIAREILKLRTSPKMREKAVRLQALTTVAEQLTIQIRRDNAELRKRIEELEMELKRFQ' A
#
# COMPACT_ATOMS: atom_id res chain seq x y z
N MET A 1 0.41 1.17 -11.69
CA MET A 1 -0.73 1.01 -10.77
C MET A 1 -1.59 2.26 -10.86
N ASP A 2 -2.85 2.14 -11.19
CA ASP A 2 -3.75 3.28 -11.24
C ASP A 2 -4.30 3.62 -9.84
N THR A 3 -5.03 4.72 -9.73
CA THR A 3 -5.57 5.19 -8.45
C THR A 3 -6.58 4.20 -7.86
N THR A 4 -7.41 3.59 -8.70
CA THR A 4 -8.43 2.62 -8.28
C THR A 4 -7.78 1.38 -7.67
N THR A 5 -6.77 0.82 -8.34
CA THR A 5 -6.04 -0.35 -7.85
C THR A 5 -5.36 -0.06 -6.51
N THR A 6 -4.74 1.11 -6.36
CA THR A 6 -4.12 1.53 -5.11
C THR A 6 -5.14 1.63 -3.99
N TYR A 7 -6.31 2.21 -4.28
CA TYR A 7 -7.41 2.35 -3.32
C TYR A 7 -7.91 0.97 -2.86
N ASP A 8 -8.10 0.04 -3.78
CA ASP A 8 -8.54 -1.32 -3.48
C ASP A 8 -7.53 -2.06 -2.61
N LEU A 9 -6.23 -1.88 -2.86
CA LEU A 9 -5.17 -2.47 -2.05
C LEU A 9 -5.19 -1.92 -0.62
N ILE A 10 -5.33 -0.61 -0.45
CA ILE A 10 -5.39 0.01 0.86
C ILE A 10 -6.62 -0.48 1.62
N SER A 11 -7.76 -0.58 0.96
CA SER A 11 -8.99 -1.12 1.55
C SER A 11 -8.80 -2.56 2.01
N SER A 12 -8.14 -3.39 1.20
CA SER A 12 -7.83 -4.78 1.55
C SER A 12 -6.89 -4.86 2.76
N PHE A 13 -5.88 -4.01 2.84
CA PHE A 13 -4.98 -3.96 3.98
C PHE A 13 -5.71 -3.57 5.26
N ASN A 14 -6.62 -2.60 5.20
CA ASN A 14 -7.44 -2.21 6.35
C ASN A 14 -8.31 -3.36 6.83
N GLU A 15 -8.86 -4.14 5.91
CA GLU A 15 -9.65 -5.32 6.22
C GLU A 15 -8.81 -6.39 6.91
N ILE A 16 -7.59 -6.63 6.43
CA ILE A 16 -6.65 -7.57 7.05
C ILE A 16 -6.30 -7.13 8.47
N HIS A 17 -6.02 -5.85 8.68
CA HIS A 17 -5.79 -5.31 10.03
C HIS A 17 -6.98 -5.51 10.95
N GLY A 18 -8.20 -5.32 10.45
CA GLY A 18 -9.43 -5.56 11.20
C GLY A 18 -9.56 -7.01 11.65
N ILE A 19 -9.32 -7.94 10.74
CA ILE A 19 -9.38 -9.38 11.04
C ILE A 19 -8.32 -9.76 12.09
N ALA A 20 -7.08 -9.30 11.92
CA ALA A 20 -6.01 -9.57 12.87
C ALA A 20 -6.34 -9.02 14.26
N ARG A 21 -6.96 -7.84 14.33
CA ARG A 21 -7.38 -7.21 15.58
C ARG A 21 -8.47 -8.01 16.27
N GLU A 22 -9.43 -8.55 15.51
CA GLU A 22 -10.48 -9.42 16.05
C GLU A 22 -9.90 -10.71 16.61
N ILE A 23 -8.94 -11.32 15.92
CA ILE A 23 -8.24 -12.51 16.40
C ILE A 23 -7.55 -12.22 17.73
N LEU A 24 -6.92 -11.05 17.87
CA LEU A 24 -6.24 -10.67 19.11
C LEU A 24 -7.19 -10.45 20.29
N LYS A 25 -8.46 -10.11 20.03
CA LYS A 25 -9.49 -9.96 21.06
C LYS A 25 -10.02 -11.30 21.57
N LEU A 26 -9.89 -12.35 20.80
CA LEU A 26 -10.33 -13.68 21.18
C LEU A 26 -9.33 -14.32 22.15
N ARG A 27 -9.80 -15.28 22.97
CA ARG A 27 -8.92 -16.10 23.79
C ARG A 27 -8.23 -17.11 22.89
N THR A 28 -7.12 -16.70 22.30
CA THR A 28 -6.35 -17.53 21.39
C THR A 28 -5.09 -18.05 22.09
N SER A 29 -4.49 -19.09 21.52
CA SER A 29 -3.20 -19.58 21.97
C SER A 29 -2.12 -18.50 21.75
N PRO A 30 -1.02 -18.51 22.57
CA PRO A 30 0.09 -17.59 22.33
C PRO A 30 0.63 -17.64 20.91
N LYS A 31 0.62 -18.81 20.31
CA LYS A 31 1.08 -19.01 18.93
C LYS A 31 0.19 -18.29 17.89
N MET A 32 -1.12 -18.35 18.09
CA MET A 32 -2.06 -17.64 17.23
C MET A 32 -1.93 -16.12 17.40
N ARG A 33 -1.76 -15.66 18.62
CA ARG A 33 -1.54 -14.25 18.92
C ARG A 33 -0.29 -13.73 18.25
N GLU A 34 0.80 -14.48 18.33
CA GLU A 34 2.06 -14.12 17.67
C GLU A 34 1.90 -13.99 16.16
N LYS A 35 1.18 -14.92 15.54
CA LYS A 35 0.91 -14.89 14.12
C LYS A 35 0.06 -13.68 13.72
N ALA A 36 -0.94 -13.33 14.52
CA ALA A 36 -1.80 -12.17 14.26
C ALA A 36 -1.00 -10.86 14.35
N VAL A 37 -0.13 -10.72 15.35
CA VAL A 37 0.75 -9.57 15.49
C VAL A 37 1.70 -9.46 14.29
N ARG A 38 2.28 -10.58 13.88
CA ARG A 38 3.16 -10.62 12.71
C ARG A 38 2.43 -10.23 11.43
N LEU A 39 1.18 -10.70 11.27
CA LEU A 39 0.35 -10.33 10.12
C LEU A 39 0.11 -8.82 10.08
N GLN A 40 -0.19 -8.21 11.21
CA GLN A 40 -0.36 -6.76 11.29
C GLN A 40 0.92 -6.02 10.88
N ALA A 41 2.07 -6.46 11.38
CA ALA A 41 3.36 -5.85 11.05
C ALA A 41 3.67 -5.94 9.56
N LEU A 42 3.47 -7.12 8.96
CA LEU A 42 3.70 -7.33 7.53
C LEU A 42 2.73 -6.50 6.67
N THR A 43 1.49 -6.39 7.11
CA THR A 43 0.48 -5.59 6.41
C THR A 43 0.83 -4.11 6.43
N THR A 44 1.35 -3.61 7.55
CA THR A 44 1.83 -2.22 7.66
C THR A 44 2.97 -1.95 6.68
N VAL A 45 3.93 -2.88 6.57
CA VAL A 45 5.02 -2.76 5.60
C VAL A 45 4.47 -2.72 4.18
N ALA A 46 3.53 -3.60 3.85
CA ALA A 46 2.91 -3.64 2.52
C ALA A 46 2.16 -2.35 2.20
N GLU A 47 1.46 -1.76 3.17
CA GLU A 47 0.82 -0.45 3.00
C GLU A 47 1.82 0.64 2.68
N GLN A 48 2.92 0.70 3.42
CA GLN A 48 3.96 1.71 3.20
C GLN A 48 4.60 1.58 1.82
N LEU A 49 4.87 0.35 1.39
CA LEU A 49 5.40 0.10 0.05
C LEU A 49 4.42 0.51 -1.04
N THR A 50 3.14 0.25 -0.84
CA THR A 50 2.09 0.65 -1.79
C THR A 50 2.03 2.17 -1.94
N ILE A 51 2.10 2.90 -0.83
CA ILE A 51 2.12 4.35 -0.83
C ILE A 51 3.38 4.88 -1.54
N GLN A 52 4.54 4.27 -1.30
CA GLN A 52 5.78 4.66 -1.93
C GLN A 52 5.72 4.47 -3.46
N ILE A 53 5.21 3.34 -3.91
CA ILE A 53 5.03 3.07 -5.34
C ILE A 53 4.12 4.11 -5.98
N ARG A 54 3.04 4.47 -5.30
CA ARG A 54 2.12 5.49 -5.79
C ARG A 54 2.80 6.85 -5.96
N ARG A 55 3.63 7.23 -5.00
CA ARG A 55 4.41 8.48 -5.06
C ARG A 55 5.40 8.45 -6.23
N ASP A 56 6.13 7.34 -6.37
CA ASP A 56 7.09 7.18 -7.44
C ASP A 56 6.41 7.26 -8.80
N ASN A 57 5.25 6.65 -8.96
CA ASN A 57 4.48 6.71 -10.19
C ASN A 57 4.02 8.14 -10.50
N ALA A 58 3.59 8.90 -9.50
CA ALA A 58 3.17 10.27 -9.67
C ALA A 58 4.36 11.15 -10.11
N GLU A 59 5.52 10.97 -9.52
CA GLU A 59 6.74 11.67 -9.92
C GLU A 59 7.17 11.35 -11.34
N LEU A 60 7.12 10.07 -11.71
CA LEU A 60 7.46 9.63 -13.07
C LEU A 60 6.51 10.22 -14.11
N ARG A 61 5.22 10.27 -13.82
CA ARG A 61 4.23 10.89 -14.72
C ARG A 61 4.53 12.37 -14.92
N LYS A 62 4.84 13.07 -13.84
CA LYS A 62 5.22 14.47 -13.89
C LYS A 62 6.48 14.68 -14.75
N ARG A 63 7.46 13.81 -14.59
CA ARG A 63 8.70 13.87 -15.36
C ARG A 63 8.45 13.64 -16.85
N ILE A 64 7.58 12.69 -17.17
CA ILE A 64 7.19 12.42 -18.56
C ILE A 64 6.51 13.64 -19.19
N GLU A 65 5.59 14.27 -18.47
CA GLU A 65 4.93 15.49 -18.93
C GLU A 65 5.91 16.61 -19.19
N GLU A 66 6.88 16.82 -18.30
CA GLU A 66 7.93 17.82 -18.46
C GLU A 66 8.77 17.55 -19.71
N LEU A 67 9.17 16.30 -19.92
CA LEU A 67 9.95 15.91 -21.08
C LEU A 67 9.18 16.06 -22.38
N GLU A 68 7.88 15.72 -22.38
CA GLU A 68 7.01 15.92 -23.54
C GLU A 68 6.90 17.41 -23.90
N MET A 69 6.78 18.27 -22.91
CA MET A 69 6.73 19.71 -23.12
C MET A 69 8.04 20.24 -23.71
N GLU A 70 9.19 19.77 -23.18
CA GLU A 70 10.50 20.13 -23.71
C GLU A 70 10.65 19.68 -25.17
N LEU A 71 10.19 18.46 -25.49
CA LEU A 71 10.26 17.92 -26.83
C LEU A 71 9.44 18.75 -27.80
N LYS A 72 8.28 19.24 -27.40
CA LYS A 72 7.43 20.11 -28.23
C LYS A 72 8.10 21.43 -28.55
N ARG A 73 8.93 21.96 -27.64
CA ARG A 73 9.66 23.22 -27.88
C ARG A 73 10.67 23.11 -29.03
N PHE A 74 11.15 21.92 -29.32
CA PHE A 74 12.12 21.67 -30.38
C PHE A 74 11.49 21.28 -31.72
N GLN A 75 10.18 21.18 -31.79
CA GLN A 75 9.46 20.84 -33.02
C GLN A 75 9.04 22.07 -33.81
#